data_a5b203139f4c1639d45a4de559eb78a1
#
_entry.id   a5b203139f4c1639d45a4de559eb78a1
#
_cell.length_a   1.000
_cell.length_b   1.000
_cell.length_c   1.000
_cell.angle_alpha   90.00
_cell.angle_beta   90.00
_cell.angle_gamma   90.00
#
_symmetry.space_group_name_H-M   'P 1'
#
loop_
_entity.id
_entity.type
_entity.pdbx_description
1 polymer ?
#
loop_
_entity_poly.entity_id
_entity_poly.type
_entity_poly.pdbx_seq_one_letter_code
_entity_poly.pdbx_strand_id
1 'polypeptide(L)'
;NVTNDISRGLVTPLNHAERMKTLYGNTLPSANDDQQIIKVPPMGDGSQEDGNLIPRSMLVSIIRPRIEEIFEQLRDRLVNTGLDKVAGRGLVLTGGASQLVGVAEVASRILDKQVRLGRPLAMDGMPEAALGPTFSTCRGLMHYALGHRTEATFMENRDGHQFSGRIGLIGQWLRENF
;
A
#
# COMPACT_ATOMS: atom_id res chain seq x y z
N ASN A 1 -5.16 0.80 10.20
CA ASN A 1 -5.40 1.66 9.05
C ASN A 1 -5.09 3.11 9.43
N VAL A 2 -4.12 3.74 8.75
CA VAL A 2 -3.62 5.10 9.04
C VAL A 2 -4.76 6.12 9.22
N THR A 3 -5.79 6.08 8.37
CA THR A 3 -6.93 6.99 8.46
C THR A 3 -7.69 6.85 9.78
N ASN A 4 -7.88 5.61 10.25
CA ASN A 4 -8.52 5.35 11.54
C ASN A 4 -7.68 5.86 12.71
N ASP A 5 -6.35 5.76 12.61
CA ASP A 5 -5.45 6.24 13.67
C ASP A 5 -5.48 7.77 13.75
N ILE A 6 -5.54 8.46 12.58
CA ILE A 6 -5.73 9.91 12.52
C ILE A 6 -7.10 10.29 13.11
N SER A 7 -8.17 9.61 12.70
CA SER A 7 -9.53 9.87 13.19
C SER A 7 -9.62 9.75 14.70
N ARG A 8 -8.99 8.72 15.27
CA ARG A 8 -8.95 8.51 16.73
C ARG A 8 -8.02 9.49 17.45
N GLY A 9 -6.83 9.70 16.91
CA GLY A 9 -5.81 10.56 17.54
C GLY A 9 -6.19 12.04 17.53
N LEU A 10 -6.92 12.50 16.53
CA LEU A 10 -7.37 13.89 16.41
C LEU A 10 -8.86 14.08 16.74
N VAL A 11 -9.57 13.02 17.11
CA VAL A 11 -11.01 13.03 17.44
C VAL A 11 -11.81 13.73 16.34
N THR A 12 -11.65 13.27 15.09
CA THR A 12 -12.26 13.86 13.89
C THR A 12 -12.97 12.79 13.06
N PRO A 13 -14.02 13.14 12.29
CA PRO A 13 -14.69 12.20 11.40
C PRO A 13 -13.73 11.58 10.37
N LEU A 14 -14.01 10.33 9.98
CA LEU A 14 -13.12 9.53 9.12
C LEU A 14 -12.88 10.17 7.74
N ASN A 15 -13.89 10.83 7.16
CA ASN A 15 -13.77 11.55 5.91
C ASN A 15 -12.79 12.74 6.01
N HIS A 16 -12.80 13.46 7.13
CA HIS A 16 -11.86 14.55 7.40
C HIS A 16 -10.45 14.00 7.67
N ALA A 17 -10.34 12.91 8.41
CA ALA A 17 -9.06 12.22 8.63
C ALA A 17 -8.42 11.78 7.30
N GLU A 18 -9.20 11.22 6.37
CA GLU A 18 -8.73 10.85 5.04
C GLU A 18 -8.26 12.06 4.23
N ARG A 19 -9.03 13.14 4.28
CA ARG A 19 -8.66 14.39 3.60
C ARG A 19 -7.37 14.98 4.18
N MET A 20 -7.21 15.01 5.50
CA MET A 20 -5.98 15.50 6.14
C MET A 20 -4.78 14.62 5.80
N LYS A 21 -4.94 13.29 5.80
CA LYS A 21 -3.89 12.36 5.36
C LYS A 21 -3.44 12.66 3.93
N THR A 22 -4.39 12.89 3.03
CA THR A 22 -4.10 13.12 1.60
C THR A 22 -3.44 14.47 1.35
N LEU A 23 -3.88 15.53 2.04
CA LEU A 23 -3.40 16.90 1.79
C LEU A 23 -2.13 17.24 2.58
N TYR A 24 -2.01 16.76 3.81
CA TYR A 24 -0.96 17.17 4.75
C TYR A 24 -0.12 16.03 5.27
N GLY A 25 -0.48 14.78 4.96
CA GLY A 25 0.19 13.58 5.45
C GLY A 25 1.64 13.52 4.99
N ASN A 26 2.52 13.22 5.94
CA ASN A 26 3.94 12.98 5.73
C ASN A 26 4.43 11.93 6.72
N THR A 27 5.41 11.15 6.33
CA THR A 27 6.09 10.18 7.20
C THR A 27 7.45 10.65 7.68
N LEU A 28 7.98 11.73 7.07
CA LEU A 28 9.26 12.32 7.43
C LEU A 28 9.00 13.65 8.17
N PRO A 29 9.45 13.79 9.43
CA PRO A 29 9.39 15.05 10.14
C PRO A 29 10.19 16.13 9.43
N SER A 30 9.65 17.34 9.40
CA SER A 30 10.31 18.53 8.86
C SER A 30 10.35 19.64 9.91
N ALA A 31 11.40 20.46 9.92
CA ALA A 31 11.52 21.60 10.83
C ALA A 31 10.36 22.62 10.70
N ASN A 32 9.68 22.63 9.57
CA ASN A 32 8.56 23.54 9.31
C ASN A 32 7.20 22.96 9.73
N ASP A 33 7.14 21.71 10.19
CA ASP A 33 5.87 21.05 10.53
C ASP A 33 5.17 21.70 11.74
N ASP A 34 5.93 22.27 12.67
CA ASP A 34 5.37 22.98 13.81
C ASP A 34 4.77 24.35 13.44
N GLN A 35 5.23 24.94 12.35
CA GLN A 35 4.74 26.25 11.87
C GLN A 35 3.51 26.09 10.97
N GLN A 36 3.30 24.93 10.40
CA GLN A 36 2.16 24.65 9.53
C GLN A 36 0.94 24.24 10.35
N ILE A 37 0.01 25.16 10.52
CA ILE A 37 -1.22 24.92 11.29
C ILE A 37 -2.30 24.30 10.39
N ILE A 38 -2.92 23.23 10.85
CA ILE A 38 -3.99 22.52 10.18
C ILE A 38 -5.26 22.62 11.02
N LYS A 39 -6.38 22.92 10.38
CA LYS A 39 -7.70 22.95 11.02
C LYS A 39 -8.30 21.54 11.01
N VAL A 40 -8.65 21.05 12.18
CA VAL A 40 -9.25 19.71 12.42
C VAL A 40 -10.71 19.89 12.79
N PRO A 41 -11.66 19.49 11.95
CA PRO A 41 -13.08 19.53 12.29
C PRO A 41 -13.39 18.59 13.47
N PRO A 42 -14.22 19.03 14.44
CA PRO A 42 -14.58 18.20 15.58
C PRO A 42 -15.50 17.05 15.20
N MET A 43 -15.62 16.06 16.08
CA MET A 43 -16.62 15.00 15.97
C MET A 43 -17.98 15.55 16.43
N GLY A 44 -19.03 15.41 15.62
CA GLY A 44 -20.41 15.85 15.94
C GLY A 44 -20.91 16.96 15.03
N ASP A 45 -22.09 17.52 15.36
CA ASP A 45 -22.78 18.57 14.58
C ASP A 45 -22.21 19.98 14.75
N GLY A 46 -21.00 20.11 15.30
CA GLY A 46 -20.30 21.40 15.38
C GLY A 46 -20.09 22.00 13.99
N SER A 47 -20.28 23.31 13.88
CA SER A 47 -19.98 24.01 12.63
C SER A 47 -18.51 23.77 12.24
N GLN A 48 -18.21 23.72 10.93
CA GLN A 48 -16.83 23.62 10.45
C GLN A 48 -15.94 24.79 10.95
N GLU A 49 -16.56 25.81 11.52
CA GLU A 49 -15.88 26.97 12.08
C GLU A 49 -15.23 26.69 13.45
N ASP A 50 -15.73 25.70 14.21
CA ASP A 50 -15.24 25.35 15.55
C ASP A 50 -14.07 24.36 15.58
N GLY A 51 -13.42 24.08 14.43
CA GLY A 51 -12.32 23.11 14.33
C GLY A 51 -11.09 23.51 15.15
N ASN A 52 -10.47 22.51 15.79
CA ASN A 52 -9.22 22.68 16.53
C ASN A 52 -8.07 23.00 15.57
N LEU A 53 -7.23 23.96 15.94
CA LEU A 53 -6.00 24.25 15.22
C LEU A 53 -4.86 23.44 15.81
N ILE A 54 -4.23 22.62 15.01
CA ILE A 54 -3.09 21.79 15.42
C ILE A 54 -1.90 22.02 14.50
N PRO A 55 -0.66 21.90 14.98
CA PRO A 55 0.51 21.88 14.12
C PRO A 55 0.54 20.58 13.29
N ARG A 56 1.05 20.65 12.08
CA ARG A 56 1.23 19.47 11.18
C ARG A 56 2.07 18.37 11.82
N SER A 57 3.03 18.75 12.66
CA SER A 57 3.86 17.80 13.42
C SER A 57 3.03 16.78 14.21
N MET A 58 1.88 17.21 14.74
CA MET A 58 0.95 16.31 15.44
C MET A 58 0.35 15.25 14.50
N LEU A 59 0.00 15.62 13.28
CA LEU A 59 -0.47 14.68 12.26
C LEU A 59 0.64 13.71 11.86
N VAL A 60 1.86 14.22 11.65
CA VAL A 60 3.04 13.40 11.31
C VAL A 60 3.36 12.41 12.43
N SER A 61 3.23 12.81 13.70
CA SER A 61 3.48 11.95 14.86
C SER A 61 2.50 10.78 14.97
N ILE A 62 1.31 10.89 14.38
CA ILE A 62 0.34 9.78 14.30
C ILE A 62 0.63 8.88 13.09
N ILE A 63 0.93 9.48 11.94
CA ILE A 63 1.11 8.75 10.68
C ILE A 63 2.39 7.91 10.69
N ARG A 64 3.51 8.52 11.07
CA ARG A 64 4.83 7.91 10.98
C ARG A 64 4.94 6.59 11.73
N PRO A 65 4.61 6.48 13.03
CA PRO A 65 4.72 5.22 13.76
C PRO A 65 3.88 4.10 13.13
N ARG A 66 2.69 4.43 12.63
CA ARG A 66 1.84 3.44 11.97
C ARG A 66 2.45 2.93 10.66
N ILE A 67 3.07 3.78 9.89
CA ILE A 67 3.77 3.37 8.65
C ILE A 67 5.01 2.54 8.99
N GLU A 68 5.77 2.93 10.01
CA GLU A 68 6.92 2.16 10.49
C GLU A 68 6.49 0.76 10.96
N GLU A 69 5.44 0.66 11.77
CA GLU A 69 4.87 -0.62 12.23
C GLU A 69 4.46 -1.54 11.07
N ILE A 70 3.80 -0.99 10.04
CA ILE A 70 3.39 -1.77 8.86
C ILE A 70 4.61 -2.38 8.15
N PHE A 71 5.69 -1.62 7.97
CA PHE A 71 6.89 -2.13 7.30
C PHE A 71 7.71 -3.06 8.20
N GLU A 72 7.70 -2.86 9.51
CA GLU A 72 8.31 -3.80 10.46
C GLU A 72 7.59 -5.16 10.44
N GLN A 73 6.25 -5.15 10.50
CA GLN A 73 5.46 -6.38 10.37
C GLN A 73 5.68 -7.08 9.03
N LEU A 74 5.82 -6.31 7.94
CA LEU A 74 6.14 -6.86 6.62
C LEU A 74 7.53 -7.48 6.60
N ARG A 75 8.54 -6.81 7.16
CA ARG A 75 9.90 -7.33 7.30
C ARG A 75 9.90 -8.65 8.06
N ASP A 76 9.24 -8.68 9.22
CA ASP A 76 9.19 -9.87 10.07
C ASP A 76 8.50 -11.03 9.34
N ARG A 77 7.45 -10.77 8.57
CA ARG A 77 6.79 -11.78 7.74
C ARG A 77 7.70 -12.30 6.64
N LEU A 78 8.44 -11.42 5.95
CA LEU A 78 9.40 -11.82 4.92
C LEU A 78 10.51 -12.71 5.50
N VAL A 79 11.05 -12.35 6.65
CA VAL A 79 12.07 -13.13 7.35
C VAL A 79 11.53 -14.49 7.79
N ASN A 80 10.36 -14.52 8.43
CA ASN A 80 9.74 -15.76 8.93
C ASN A 80 9.38 -16.75 7.82
N THR A 81 9.06 -16.24 6.62
CA THR A 81 8.77 -17.07 5.44
C THR A 81 10.03 -17.41 4.61
N GLY A 82 11.19 -16.87 4.97
CA GLY A 82 12.44 -17.05 4.21
C GLY A 82 12.47 -16.31 2.86
N LEU A 83 11.44 -15.51 2.56
CA LEU A 83 11.35 -14.75 1.32
C LEU A 83 12.32 -13.57 1.25
N ASP A 84 12.84 -13.11 2.39
CA ASP A 84 13.86 -12.07 2.47
C ASP A 84 15.12 -12.42 1.69
N LYS A 85 15.51 -13.71 1.69
CA LYS A 85 16.68 -14.25 0.99
C LYS A 85 16.47 -14.46 -0.50
N VAL A 86 15.21 -14.73 -0.90
CA VAL A 86 14.83 -14.98 -2.30
C VAL A 86 14.44 -13.68 -3.00
N ALA A 87 13.79 -12.78 -2.29
CA ALA A 87 13.42 -11.47 -2.81
C ALA A 87 14.68 -10.64 -3.04
N GLY A 88 14.91 -10.24 -4.30
CA GLY A 88 16.04 -9.38 -4.66
C GLY A 88 16.07 -8.05 -3.90
N ARG A 89 17.06 -7.21 -4.20
CA ARG A 89 17.22 -5.90 -3.57
C ARG A 89 16.15 -4.85 -3.92
N GLY A 90 15.40 -5.07 -5.01
CA GLY A 90 14.39 -4.13 -5.49
C GLY A 90 13.01 -4.41 -4.90
N LEU A 91 12.30 -3.35 -4.48
CA LEU A 91 10.92 -3.40 -4.02
C LEU A 91 10.08 -2.38 -4.78
N VAL A 92 8.90 -2.78 -5.20
CA VAL A 92 7.94 -1.89 -5.84
C VAL A 92 6.79 -1.62 -4.89
N LEU A 93 6.60 -0.35 -4.53
CA LEU A 93 5.50 0.11 -3.71
C LEU A 93 4.42 0.71 -4.59
N THR A 94 3.18 0.28 -4.46
CA THR A 94 2.05 0.76 -5.27
C THR A 94 0.76 0.84 -4.46
N GLY A 95 -0.31 1.33 -5.06
CA GLY A 95 -1.57 1.59 -4.37
C GLY A 95 -1.67 3.03 -3.86
N GLY A 96 -2.85 3.44 -3.38
CA GLY A 96 -3.08 4.83 -2.96
C GLY A 96 -2.15 5.31 -1.84
N ALA A 97 -1.91 4.46 -0.85
CA ALA A 97 -1.05 4.79 0.29
C ALA A 97 0.43 4.96 -0.08
N SER A 98 0.88 4.42 -1.22
CA SER A 98 2.25 4.60 -1.71
C SER A 98 2.58 6.05 -2.10
N GLN A 99 1.55 6.88 -2.27
CA GLN A 99 1.69 8.29 -2.61
C GLN A 99 1.92 9.20 -1.38
N LEU A 100 1.83 8.64 -0.18
CA LEU A 100 2.11 9.39 1.04
C LEU A 100 3.59 9.81 1.05
N VAL A 101 3.81 11.10 1.31
CA VAL A 101 5.16 11.69 1.29
C VAL A 101 6.07 10.97 2.28
N GLY A 102 7.26 10.56 1.82
CA GLY A 102 8.27 9.90 2.65
C GLY A 102 8.06 8.40 2.87
N VAL A 103 6.97 7.82 2.37
CA VAL A 103 6.67 6.39 2.60
C VAL A 103 7.72 5.46 1.95
N ALA A 104 8.24 5.83 0.79
CA ALA A 104 9.26 5.04 0.10
C ALA A 104 10.58 5.03 0.86
N GLU A 105 10.95 6.14 1.45
CA GLU A 105 12.16 6.30 2.28
C GLU A 105 12.06 5.48 3.58
N VAL A 106 10.90 5.53 4.24
CA VAL A 106 10.63 4.71 5.44
C VAL A 106 10.68 3.22 5.08
N ALA A 107 10.05 2.83 3.99
CA ALA A 107 10.08 1.44 3.50
C ALA A 107 11.51 0.98 3.19
N SER A 108 12.28 1.81 2.49
CA SER A 108 13.67 1.50 2.13
C SER A 108 14.55 1.30 3.37
N ARG A 109 14.38 2.14 4.38
CA ARG A 109 15.14 2.07 5.63
C ARG A 109 14.80 0.81 6.44
N ILE A 110 13.52 0.47 6.56
CA ILE A 110 13.07 -0.64 7.42
C ILE A 110 13.31 -2.00 6.76
N LEU A 111 13.08 -2.08 5.44
CA LEU A 111 13.20 -3.33 4.68
C LEU A 111 14.62 -3.58 4.13
N ASP A 112 15.52 -2.59 4.25
CA ASP A 112 16.86 -2.62 3.64
C ASP A 112 16.82 -2.97 2.15
N LYS A 113 15.92 -2.31 1.42
CA LYS A 113 15.71 -2.53 -0.02
C LYS A 113 15.62 -1.21 -0.79
N GLN A 114 15.96 -1.27 -2.07
CA GLN A 114 15.76 -0.15 -2.98
C GLN A 114 14.28 -0.08 -3.36
N VAL A 115 13.58 0.94 -2.89
CA VAL A 115 12.15 1.12 -3.11
C VAL A 115 11.89 2.06 -4.27
N ARG A 116 11.04 1.65 -5.21
CA ARG A 116 10.48 2.52 -6.25
C ARG A 116 8.96 2.53 -6.19
N LEU A 117 8.36 3.65 -6.57
CA LEU A 117 6.91 3.72 -6.73
C LEU A 117 6.50 3.05 -8.06
N GLY A 118 5.55 2.13 -7.98
CA GLY A 118 4.96 1.46 -9.12
C GLY A 118 3.73 2.20 -9.63
N ARG A 119 3.61 2.28 -10.96
CA ARG A 119 2.40 2.75 -11.63
C ARG A 119 1.83 1.60 -12.45
N PRO A 120 0.50 1.53 -12.61
CA PRO A 120 -0.10 0.51 -13.46
C PRO A 120 0.27 0.73 -14.92
N LEU A 121 0.37 -0.35 -15.68
CA LEU A 121 0.63 -0.28 -17.12
C LEU A 121 -0.49 0.48 -17.83
N ALA A 122 -0.18 1.24 -18.87
CA ALA A 122 -1.18 1.92 -19.66
C ALA A 122 -2.09 0.91 -20.38
N MET A 123 -3.38 1.21 -20.46
CA MET A 123 -4.38 0.45 -21.22
C MET A 123 -5.10 1.42 -22.14
N ASP A 124 -5.34 0.99 -23.38
CA ASP A 124 -6.05 1.80 -24.36
C ASP A 124 -7.48 2.12 -23.87
N GLY A 125 -7.92 3.35 -24.12
CA GLY A 125 -9.24 3.83 -23.72
C GLY A 125 -9.39 4.27 -22.27
N MET A 126 -8.33 4.20 -21.45
CA MET A 126 -8.40 4.69 -20.06
C MET A 126 -8.05 6.17 -19.95
N PRO A 127 -8.78 6.92 -19.10
CA PRO A 127 -8.46 8.32 -18.87
C PRO A 127 -7.15 8.46 -18.12
N GLU A 128 -6.42 9.55 -18.37
CA GLU A 128 -5.12 9.84 -17.75
C GLU A 128 -5.20 9.87 -16.21
N ALA A 129 -6.31 10.35 -15.66
CA ALA A 129 -6.56 10.36 -14.21
C ALA A 129 -6.50 8.96 -13.57
N ALA A 130 -6.72 7.89 -14.33
CA ALA A 130 -6.65 6.50 -13.86
C ALA A 130 -5.24 5.88 -13.98
N LEU A 131 -4.22 6.63 -14.40
CA LEU A 131 -2.83 6.16 -14.52
C LEU A 131 -2.07 6.19 -13.18
N GLY A 132 -2.68 6.72 -12.13
CA GLY A 132 -2.06 6.81 -10.80
C GLY A 132 -1.96 5.47 -10.08
N PRO A 133 -1.03 5.34 -9.11
CA PRO A 133 -0.86 4.15 -8.28
C PRO A 133 -2.13 3.71 -7.54
N THR A 134 -3.03 4.64 -7.23
CA THR A 134 -4.33 4.38 -6.58
C THR A 134 -5.16 3.36 -7.33
N PHE A 135 -5.07 3.35 -8.65
CA PHE A 135 -5.85 2.46 -9.52
C PHE A 135 -5.14 1.15 -9.86
N SER A 136 -3.95 0.88 -9.29
CA SER A 136 -3.14 -0.30 -9.63
C SER A 136 -3.90 -1.61 -9.47
N THR A 137 -4.64 -1.78 -8.38
CA THR A 137 -5.43 -3.01 -8.13
C THR A 137 -6.59 -3.13 -9.13
N CYS A 138 -7.34 -2.06 -9.34
CA CYS A 138 -8.46 -2.05 -10.29
C CYS A 138 -7.98 -2.40 -11.71
N ARG A 139 -6.89 -1.78 -12.14
CA ARG A 139 -6.31 -2.05 -13.48
C ARG A 139 -5.73 -3.43 -13.58
N GLY A 140 -5.08 -3.93 -12.52
CA GLY A 140 -4.60 -5.31 -12.47
C GLY A 140 -5.74 -6.32 -12.64
N LEU A 141 -6.87 -6.10 -11.98
CA LEU A 141 -8.06 -6.94 -12.13
C LEU A 141 -8.66 -6.86 -13.53
N MET A 142 -8.74 -5.67 -14.13
CA MET A 142 -9.21 -5.53 -15.50
C MET A 142 -8.28 -6.21 -16.50
N HIS A 143 -6.97 -6.01 -16.35
CA HIS A 143 -5.97 -6.68 -17.19
C HIS A 143 -6.06 -8.20 -17.06
N TYR A 144 -6.20 -8.70 -15.83
CA TYR A 144 -6.40 -10.11 -15.57
C TYR A 144 -7.67 -10.65 -16.23
N ALA A 145 -8.79 -9.96 -16.10
CA ALA A 145 -10.05 -10.36 -16.73
C ALA A 145 -9.99 -10.38 -18.25
N LEU A 146 -9.26 -9.45 -18.86
CA LEU A 146 -9.07 -9.40 -20.32
C LEU A 146 -8.02 -10.41 -20.83
N GLY A 147 -7.03 -10.73 -20.00
CA GLY A 147 -5.92 -11.63 -20.34
C GLY A 147 -6.19 -13.13 -20.12
N HIS A 148 -7.29 -13.48 -19.49
CA HIS A 148 -7.59 -14.86 -19.06
C HIS A 148 -7.65 -15.92 -20.16
N ARG A 149 -7.76 -15.53 -21.42
CA ARG A 149 -7.64 -16.51 -22.54
C ARG A 149 -6.24 -17.12 -22.63
N THR A 150 -5.21 -16.45 -22.15
CA THR A 150 -3.83 -16.92 -22.27
C THR A 150 -3.45 -17.89 -21.16
N GLU A 151 -3.94 -17.69 -19.94
CA GLU A 151 -3.62 -18.60 -18.81
C GLU A 151 -4.39 -19.93 -18.86
N ALA A 152 -5.66 -19.91 -19.29
CA ALA A 152 -6.41 -21.13 -19.54
C ALA A 152 -5.74 -22.01 -20.60
N THR A 153 -5.17 -21.41 -21.65
CA THR A 153 -4.42 -22.14 -22.68
C THR A 153 -3.09 -22.69 -22.16
N PHE A 154 -2.44 -22.00 -21.20
CA PHE A 154 -1.23 -22.53 -20.54
C PHE A 154 -1.53 -23.67 -19.56
N MET A 155 -2.70 -23.70 -18.92
CA MET A 155 -3.10 -24.80 -18.05
C MET A 155 -3.56 -26.03 -18.85
N GLU A 156 -4.25 -25.83 -19.97
CA GLU A 156 -4.71 -26.91 -20.84
C GLU A 156 -3.55 -27.65 -21.54
N ASN A 157 -2.45 -26.93 -21.84
CA ASN A 157 -1.24 -27.55 -22.41
C ASN A 157 -0.31 -28.21 -21.36
N ARG A 158 -0.59 -28.09 -20.06
CA ARG A 158 0.20 -28.76 -19.02
C ARG A 158 -0.19 -30.19 -18.74
N ASP A 159 -1.37 -30.62 -19.18
CA ASP A 159 -1.80 -32.04 -19.00
C ASP A 159 -1.10 -33.02 -19.94
N GLY A 160 -0.25 -32.57 -20.86
CA GLY A 160 0.50 -33.40 -21.81
C GLY A 160 1.96 -33.74 -21.43
N HIS A 161 2.54 -33.09 -20.43
CA HIS A 161 3.90 -33.40 -19.99
C HIS A 161 3.90 -33.90 -18.53
N GLN A 162 4.04 -35.23 -18.39
CA GLN A 162 4.38 -35.87 -17.12
C GLN A 162 5.71 -35.27 -16.61
N PHE A 163 5.62 -34.34 -15.67
CA PHE A 163 6.77 -33.93 -14.88
C PHE A 163 7.15 -35.05 -13.92
N SER A 164 8.03 -35.95 -14.38
CA SER A 164 8.76 -36.90 -13.58
C SER A 164 9.86 -36.16 -12.81
N GLY A 165 9.48 -35.56 -11.69
CA GLY A 165 10.42 -34.87 -10.80
C GLY A 165 9.76 -34.47 -9.48
N ARG A 166 10.59 -34.13 -8.48
CA ARG A 166 10.17 -33.75 -7.11
C ARG A 166 9.06 -32.67 -7.05
N ILE A 167 8.89 -31.86 -8.10
CA ILE A 167 7.84 -30.85 -8.24
C ILE A 167 6.47 -31.47 -8.54
N GLY A 168 6.41 -32.61 -9.23
CA GLY A 168 5.17 -33.34 -9.48
C GLY A 168 4.51 -33.89 -8.21
N LEU A 169 5.31 -34.27 -7.22
CA LEU A 169 4.81 -34.76 -5.93
C LEU A 169 4.14 -33.67 -5.09
N ILE A 170 4.63 -32.45 -5.18
CA ILE A 170 4.04 -31.28 -4.46
C ILE A 170 2.69 -30.90 -5.08
N GLY A 171 2.59 -30.94 -6.40
CA GLY A 171 1.33 -30.66 -7.12
C GLY A 171 0.26 -31.76 -6.86
N GLN A 172 0.66 -32.98 -6.74
CA GLN A 172 -0.23 -34.09 -6.41
C GLN A 172 -0.71 -34.03 -4.95
N TRP A 173 0.18 -33.72 -4.01
CA TRP A 173 -0.16 -33.54 -2.60
C TRP A 173 -1.16 -32.38 -2.36
N LEU A 174 -1.00 -31.26 -3.07
CA LEU A 174 -1.94 -30.14 -3.01
C LEU A 174 -3.34 -30.51 -3.55
N ARG A 175 -3.41 -31.33 -4.60
CA ARG A 175 -4.68 -31.77 -5.21
C ARG A 175 -5.43 -32.78 -4.33
N GLU A 176 -4.72 -33.56 -3.49
CA GLU A 176 -5.32 -34.56 -2.61
C GLU A 176 -5.73 -33.99 -1.24
N ASN A 177 -5.23 -32.80 -0.86
CA ASN A 177 -5.49 -32.20 0.48
C ASN A 177 -6.27 -30.88 0.44
N PHE A 178 -6.63 -30.37 -0.73
CA PHE A 178 -7.48 -29.19 -0.95
C PHE A 178 -8.41 -29.41 -2.16
#